data_ea16cc1335d5c769ff01e9e617a63e9c
#
_entry.id   ea16cc1335d5c769ff01e9e617a63e9c
#
_cell.length_a   1.000
_cell.length_b   1.000
_cell.length_c   1.000
_cell.angle_alpha   90.00
_cell.angle_beta   90.00
_cell.angle_gamma   90.00
#
_symmetry.space_group_name_H-M   'P 1'
#
loop_
_entity.id
_entity.type
_entity.pdbx_description
1 polymer ?
#
loop_
_entity_poly.entity_id
_entity_poly.type
_entity_poly.pdbx_seq_one_letter_code
_entity_poly.pdbx_strand_id
1 'polypeptide(L)'
;TLLYLESGNFSDIKVMEAFKDSQHRVKSMALVHEKLYQSEDMVSVDFADYIKNLADYLFHSYSMGIGKVSLKLDVENIFLGMDTAVPLGIIINELVSNALKHAFSKGEDGEICIQMHRDGKNQSGEIEKYKNSGNQVAGFEKTDFDFIDGVQQNKKEEDRLVLIVKDNGKGFPKSVDYRNTDSLGLQLVTALVDQINGNIELSTGPGTEFKIIFQELKYKKKV
;
A
#
# COMPACT_ATOMS: atom_id res chain seq x y z
N THR A 1 -22.47 -4.05 -12.77
CA THR A 1 -23.24 -3.96 -13.67
C THR A 1 -23.02 -4.84 -14.86
N LEU A 2 -22.46 -4.52 -16.00
CA LEU A 2 -22.30 -5.49 -17.10
C LEU A 2 -21.42 -6.68 -16.71
N LEU A 3 -20.28 -6.46 -16.08
CA LEU A 3 -19.39 -7.52 -15.60
C LEU A 3 -20.08 -8.46 -14.57
N TYR A 4 -20.99 -7.95 -13.76
CA TYR A 4 -21.76 -8.77 -12.84
C TYR A 4 -22.78 -9.68 -13.56
N LEU A 5 -23.44 -9.17 -14.58
CA LEU A 5 -24.40 -9.96 -15.40
C LEU A 5 -23.69 -11.03 -16.23
N GLU A 6 -22.48 -10.74 -16.72
CA GLU A 6 -21.70 -11.72 -17.49
C GLU A 6 -21.09 -12.81 -16.60
N SER A 7 -20.68 -12.47 -15.35
CA SER A 7 -20.12 -13.47 -14.42
C SER A 7 -21.09 -14.60 -14.09
N GLY A 8 -22.41 -14.36 -14.10
CA GLY A 8 -23.43 -15.36 -13.86
C GLY A 8 -23.56 -16.44 -14.96
N ASN A 9 -22.92 -16.23 -16.11
CA ASN A 9 -22.96 -17.18 -17.24
C ASN A 9 -21.79 -18.19 -17.24
N PHE A 10 -20.83 -18.06 -16.32
CA PHE A 10 -19.67 -18.96 -16.24
C PHE A 10 -19.84 -19.96 -15.10
N SER A 11 -19.64 -21.24 -15.39
CA SER A 11 -19.62 -22.31 -14.42
C SER A 11 -18.24 -22.59 -13.83
N ASP A 12 -17.17 -21.99 -14.39
CA ASP A 12 -15.81 -22.14 -13.90
C ASP A 12 -15.54 -21.14 -12.76
N ILE A 13 -15.26 -21.67 -11.57
CA ILE A 13 -14.99 -20.90 -10.34
C ILE A 13 -13.80 -19.93 -10.55
N LYS A 14 -12.76 -20.36 -11.26
CA LYS A 14 -11.59 -19.50 -11.50
C LYS A 14 -11.93 -18.30 -12.38
N VAL A 15 -12.79 -18.50 -13.39
CA VAL A 15 -13.26 -17.42 -14.25
C VAL A 15 -14.12 -16.44 -13.43
N MET A 16 -15.00 -16.93 -12.58
CA MET A 16 -15.82 -16.08 -11.71
C MET A 16 -14.96 -15.25 -10.74
N GLU A 17 -13.91 -15.84 -10.16
CA GLU A 17 -12.97 -15.12 -9.29
C GLU A 17 -12.22 -14.04 -10.07
N ALA A 18 -11.72 -14.33 -11.27
CA ALA A 18 -11.04 -13.34 -12.11
C ALA A 18 -11.95 -12.16 -12.51
N PHE A 19 -13.24 -12.43 -12.79
CA PHE A 19 -14.25 -11.39 -13.02
C PHE A 19 -14.48 -10.53 -11.77
N LYS A 20 -14.62 -11.16 -10.60
CA LYS A 20 -14.78 -10.46 -9.33
C LYS A 20 -13.58 -9.55 -9.04
N ASP A 21 -12.37 -10.03 -9.24
CA ASP A 21 -11.16 -9.23 -9.08
C ASP A 21 -11.14 -8.03 -10.04
N SER A 22 -11.53 -8.24 -11.30
CA SER A 22 -11.66 -7.15 -12.28
C SER A 22 -12.71 -6.12 -11.87
N GLN A 23 -13.84 -6.54 -11.30
CA GLN A 23 -14.86 -5.63 -10.76
C GLN A 23 -14.32 -4.78 -9.61
N HIS A 24 -13.55 -5.38 -8.69
CA HIS A 24 -12.94 -4.64 -7.58
C HIS A 24 -11.94 -3.60 -8.07
N ARG A 25 -11.12 -3.91 -9.10
CA ARG A 25 -10.20 -2.94 -9.73
C ARG A 25 -10.96 -1.77 -10.35
N VAL A 26 -11.99 -2.05 -11.13
CA VAL A 26 -12.83 -1.00 -11.74
C VAL A 26 -13.50 -0.15 -10.65
N LYS A 27 -13.98 -0.77 -9.55
CA LYS A 27 -14.58 -0.02 -8.45
C LYS A 27 -13.56 0.85 -7.73
N SER A 28 -12.32 0.39 -7.50
CA SER A 28 -11.27 1.22 -6.89
C SER A 28 -10.97 2.45 -7.74
N MET A 29 -10.85 2.30 -9.06
CA MET A 29 -10.69 3.43 -9.98
C MET A 29 -11.88 4.39 -9.92
N ALA A 30 -13.11 3.87 -9.91
CA ALA A 30 -14.32 4.69 -9.84
C ALA A 30 -14.39 5.50 -8.55
N LEU A 31 -13.96 4.94 -7.41
CA LEU A 31 -13.91 5.64 -6.13
C LEU A 31 -12.89 6.80 -6.14
N VAL A 32 -11.72 6.62 -6.79
CA VAL A 32 -10.76 7.72 -6.95
C VAL A 32 -11.38 8.86 -7.76
N HIS A 33 -12.04 8.54 -8.88
CA HIS A 33 -12.73 9.54 -9.69
C HIS A 33 -13.84 10.25 -8.92
N GLU A 34 -14.64 9.51 -8.15
CA GLU A 34 -15.69 10.09 -7.32
C GLU A 34 -15.12 11.07 -6.30
N LYS A 35 -14.02 10.70 -5.62
CA LYS A 35 -13.35 11.59 -4.66
C LYS A 35 -12.74 12.82 -5.31
N LEU A 36 -12.19 12.70 -6.52
CA LEU A 36 -11.70 13.85 -7.27
C LEU A 36 -12.82 14.83 -7.62
N TYR A 37 -13.99 14.34 -8.07
CA TYR A 37 -15.14 15.20 -8.36
C TYR A 37 -15.70 15.90 -7.12
N GLN A 38 -15.49 15.32 -5.93
CA GLN A 38 -15.91 15.91 -4.65
C GLN A 38 -14.87 16.90 -4.08
N SER A 39 -13.63 16.90 -4.60
CA SER A 39 -12.59 17.84 -4.17
C SER A 39 -12.86 19.24 -4.73
N GLU A 40 -12.54 20.27 -3.94
CA GLU A 40 -12.76 21.68 -4.32
C GLU A 40 -11.94 22.11 -5.54
N ASP A 41 -10.74 21.57 -5.70
CA ASP A 41 -9.80 21.92 -6.76
C ASP A 41 -9.87 20.98 -7.99
N MET A 42 -10.55 19.84 -7.89
CA MET A 42 -10.58 18.77 -8.92
C MET A 42 -9.20 18.34 -9.43
N VAL A 43 -8.15 18.53 -8.65
CA VAL A 43 -6.76 18.25 -9.01
C VAL A 43 -6.19 17.14 -8.15
N SER A 44 -6.55 17.12 -6.88
CA SER A 44 -6.00 16.19 -5.90
C SER A 44 -7.09 15.48 -5.10
N VAL A 45 -6.79 14.28 -4.64
CA VAL A 45 -7.68 13.42 -3.86
C VAL A 45 -7.17 13.35 -2.43
N ASP A 46 -8.04 13.56 -1.44
CA ASP A 46 -7.79 13.17 -0.06
C ASP A 46 -7.63 11.65 0.01
N PHE A 47 -6.37 11.22 0.07
CA PHE A 47 -6.05 9.81 -0.05
C PHE A 47 -6.40 9.02 1.21
N ALA A 48 -6.44 9.66 2.38
CA ALA A 48 -6.87 9.02 3.63
C ALA A 48 -8.37 8.65 3.58
N ASP A 49 -9.22 9.59 3.14
CA ASP A 49 -10.65 9.33 2.97
C ASP A 49 -10.90 8.30 1.85
N TYR A 50 -10.13 8.36 0.75
CA TYR A 50 -10.21 7.37 -0.31
C TYR A 50 -9.87 5.95 0.19
N ILE A 51 -8.74 5.76 0.90
CA ILE A 51 -8.34 4.44 1.44
C ILE A 51 -9.42 3.89 2.35
N LYS A 52 -10.00 4.71 3.22
CA LYS A 52 -11.08 4.30 4.11
C LYS A 52 -12.26 3.72 3.33
N ASN A 53 -12.74 4.45 2.32
CA ASN A 53 -13.89 4.01 1.51
C ASN A 53 -13.58 2.73 0.71
N LEU A 54 -12.35 2.63 0.15
CA LEU A 54 -11.91 1.43 -0.57
C LEU A 54 -11.82 0.22 0.35
N ALA A 55 -11.22 0.38 1.52
CA ALA A 55 -11.07 -0.70 2.48
C ALA A 55 -12.41 -1.19 3.01
N ASP A 56 -13.32 -0.28 3.37
CA ASP A 56 -14.69 -0.62 3.77
C ASP A 56 -15.40 -1.43 2.67
N TYR A 57 -15.29 -1.02 1.42
CA TYR A 57 -15.85 -1.75 0.29
C TYR A 57 -15.27 -3.16 0.16
N LEU A 58 -13.95 -3.33 0.26
CA LEU A 58 -13.28 -4.62 0.16
C LEU A 58 -13.69 -5.55 1.30
N PHE A 59 -13.69 -5.05 2.53
CA PHE A 59 -14.11 -5.84 3.69
C PHE A 59 -15.53 -6.33 3.56
N HIS A 60 -16.49 -5.49 3.14
CA HIS A 60 -17.86 -5.91 2.88
C HIS A 60 -17.97 -6.97 1.79
N SER A 61 -17.11 -6.88 0.76
CA SER A 61 -17.16 -7.81 -0.38
C SER A 61 -16.58 -9.19 -0.08
N TYR A 62 -15.71 -9.32 0.91
CA TYR A 62 -15.03 -10.57 1.28
C TYR A 62 -15.44 -11.15 2.63
N SER A 63 -16.26 -10.46 3.43
CA SER A 63 -16.60 -10.86 4.81
C SER A 63 -17.42 -12.16 4.93
N MET A 64 -17.93 -12.71 3.83
CA MET A 64 -18.66 -13.97 3.88
C MET A 64 -17.71 -15.17 4.06
N GLY A 65 -17.61 -15.68 5.28
CA GLY A 65 -16.93 -16.94 5.59
C GLY A 65 -15.53 -16.84 6.17
N ILE A 66 -15.01 -15.65 6.35
CA ILE A 66 -13.79 -15.37 7.14
C ILE A 66 -14.22 -15.12 8.59
N GLY A 67 -13.35 -15.38 9.59
CA GLY A 67 -13.55 -15.01 10.99
C GLY A 67 -13.63 -13.50 11.18
N LYS A 68 -13.50 -13.00 12.40
CA LYS A 68 -13.45 -11.56 12.65
C LYS A 68 -12.09 -10.99 12.20
N VAL A 69 -11.99 -10.61 10.94
CA VAL A 69 -10.82 -9.85 10.46
C VAL A 69 -11.10 -8.37 10.65
N SER A 70 -10.24 -7.72 11.44
CA SER A 70 -10.30 -6.27 11.71
C SER A 70 -9.42 -5.49 10.73
N LEU A 71 -9.82 -4.25 10.46
CA LEU A 71 -9.04 -3.29 9.67
C LEU A 71 -8.48 -2.22 10.59
N LYS A 72 -7.17 -1.97 10.49
CA LYS A 72 -6.50 -0.83 11.12
C LYS A 72 -5.99 0.12 10.06
N LEU A 73 -6.34 1.39 10.17
CA LEU A 73 -5.88 2.46 9.29
C LEU A 73 -5.03 3.44 10.08
N ASP A 74 -3.83 3.70 9.59
CA ASP A 74 -2.91 4.72 10.11
C ASP A 74 -2.36 5.49 8.92
N VAL A 75 -3.14 6.46 8.45
CA VAL A 75 -2.89 7.18 7.20
C VAL A 75 -2.82 8.67 7.50
N GLU A 76 -1.67 9.28 7.19
CA GLU A 76 -1.52 10.73 7.25
C GLU A 76 -2.47 11.43 6.26
N ASN A 77 -2.82 12.66 6.55
CA ASN A 77 -3.58 13.50 5.61
C ASN A 77 -2.68 13.89 4.43
N ILE A 78 -2.77 13.11 3.35
CA ILE A 78 -1.96 13.23 2.14
C ILE A 78 -2.90 13.41 0.95
N PHE A 79 -2.65 14.46 0.16
CA PHE A 79 -3.36 14.72 -1.09
C PHE A 79 -2.51 14.24 -2.26
N LEU A 80 -3.10 13.48 -3.18
CA LEU A 80 -2.40 12.91 -4.34
C LEU A 80 -3.13 13.24 -5.64
N GLY A 81 -2.35 13.54 -6.66
CA GLY A 81 -2.86 13.63 -8.03
C GLY A 81 -3.31 12.26 -8.56
N MET A 82 -4.19 12.25 -9.56
CA MET A 82 -4.79 11.03 -10.16
C MET A 82 -3.74 10.02 -10.62
N ASP A 83 -2.63 10.50 -11.20
CA ASP A 83 -1.58 9.64 -11.76
C ASP A 83 -0.84 8.82 -10.69
N THR A 84 -0.92 9.23 -9.43
CA THR A 84 -0.40 8.50 -8.27
C THR A 84 -1.52 7.77 -7.52
N ALA A 85 -2.68 8.43 -7.34
CA ALA A 85 -3.79 7.89 -6.55
C ALA A 85 -4.42 6.63 -7.19
N VAL A 86 -4.58 6.59 -8.53
CA VAL A 86 -5.16 5.44 -9.23
C VAL A 86 -4.27 4.19 -9.13
N PRO A 87 -2.97 4.24 -9.45
CA PRO A 87 -2.07 3.11 -9.25
C PRO A 87 -2.05 2.60 -7.80
N LEU A 88 -1.95 3.50 -6.82
CA LEU A 88 -1.94 3.13 -5.40
C LEU A 88 -3.25 2.48 -4.96
N GLY A 89 -4.38 2.97 -5.44
CA GLY A 89 -5.68 2.37 -5.15
C GLY A 89 -5.79 0.93 -5.66
N ILE A 90 -5.28 0.65 -6.85
CA ILE A 90 -5.24 -0.71 -7.40
C ILE A 90 -4.26 -1.58 -6.60
N ILE A 91 -3.09 -1.06 -6.25
CA ILE A 91 -2.12 -1.78 -5.40
C ILE A 91 -2.75 -2.17 -4.06
N ILE A 92 -3.40 -1.24 -3.37
CA ILE A 92 -4.09 -1.50 -2.10
C ILE A 92 -5.19 -2.55 -2.30
N ASN A 93 -5.99 -2.43 -3.37
CA ASN A 93 -7.01 -3.42 -3.71
C ASN A 93 -6.42 -4.84 -3.83
N GLU A 94 -5.32 -5.01 -4.58
CA GLU A 94 -4.69 -6.31 -4.77
C GLU A 94 -4.11 -6.87 -3.46
N LEU A 95 -3.38 -6.05 -2.70
CA LEU A 95 -2.72 -6.51 -1.48
C LEU A 95 -3.74 -6.84 -0.37
N VAL A 96 -4.77 -6.01 -0.18
CA VAL A 96 -5.84 -6.25 0.80
C VAL A 96 -6.70 -7.46 0.40
N SER A 97 -7.08 -7.58 -0.88
CA SER A 97 -7.84 -8.74 -1.34
C SER A 97 -7.05 -10.04 -1.21
N ASN A 98 -5.74 -10.02 -1.46
CA ASN A 98 -4.87 -11.17 -1.24
C ASN A 98 -4.80 -11.55 0.25
N ALA A 99 -4.68 -10.59 1.16
CA ALA A 99 -4.71 -10.85 2.59
C ALA A 99 -6.06 -11.48 3.01
N LEU A 100 -7.20 -10.90 2.58
CA LEU A 100 -8.54 -11.42 2.88
C LEU A 100 -8.77 -12.83 2.32
N LYS A 101 -8.23 -13.15 1.15
CA LYS A 101 -8.37 -14.47 0.51
C LYS A 101 -7.42 -15.54 1.08
N HIS A 102 -6.22 -15.12 1.47
CA HIS A 102 -5.13 -16.08 1.66
C HIS A 102 -4.46 -16.04 3.03
N ALA A 103 -4.53 -14.94 3.79
CA ALA A 103 -3.80 -14.82 5.03
C ALA A 103 -4.44 -15.59 6.20
N PHE A 104 -5.77 -15.73 6.21
CA PHE A 104 -6.52 -16.29 7.33
C PHE A 104 -7.24 -17.57 6.95
N SER A 105 -7.28 -18.53 7.89
CA SER A 105 -8.07 -19.74 7.75
C SER A 105 -9.55 -19.45 8.06
N LYS A 106 -10.45 -20.32 7.62
CA LYS A 106 -11.89 -20.16 7.88
C LYS A 106 -12.17 -20.14 9.39
N GLY A 107 -12.78 -19.05 9.87
CA GLY A 107 -13.10 -18.85 11.29
C GLY A 107 -11.95 -18.31 12.14
N GLU A 108 -10.78 -18.04 11.56
CA GLU A 108 -9.64 -17.43 12.23
C GLU A 108 -9.83 -15.91 12.32
N ASP A 109 -9.55 -15.36 13.50
CA ASP A 109 -9.55 -13.92 13.71
C ASP A 109 -8.22 -13.33 13.25
N GLY A 110 -8.26 -12.12 12.69
CA GLY A 110 -7.07 -11.49 12.16
C GLY A 110 -7.16 -9.96 12.11
N GLU A 111 -6.04 -9.36 11.70
CA GLU A 111 -5.93 -7.92 11.48
C GLU A 111 -5.21 -7.65 10.17
N ILE A 112 -5.77 -6.72 9.39
CA ILE A 112 -5.09 -6.11 8.25
C ILE A 112 -4.84 -4.65 8.60
N CYS A 113 -3.60 -4.19 8.42
CA CYS A 113 -3.19 -2.83 8.69
C CYS A 113 -2.74 -2.15 7.40
N ILE A 114 -3.25 -0.95 7.15
CA ILE A 114 -2.80 -0.07 6.06
C ILE A 114 -2.24 1.19 6.69
N GLN A 115 -0.98 1.49 6.40
CA GLN A 115 -0.30 2.69 6.88
C GLN A 115 0.21 3.50 5.69
N MET A 116 0.11 4.82 5.78
CA MET A 116 0.71 5.72 4.80
C MET A 116 1.19 7.00 5.48
N HIS A 117 2.46 7.31 5.28
CA HIS A 117 3.11 8.45 5.90
C HIS A 117 4.24 9.00 5.04
N ARG A 118 4.72 10.20 5.38
CA ARG A 118 5.93 10.77 4.78
C ARG A 118 7.16 10.09 5.34
N ASP A 119 8.11 9.76 4.47
CA ASP A 119 9.41 9.20 4.88
C ASP A 119 10.16 10.23 5.75
N GLY A 120 10.72 9.78 6.86
CA GLY A 120 11.45 10.63 7.82
C GLY A 120 10.71 11.00 9.11
N LYS A 121 9.41 10.76 9.24
CA LYS A 121 8.69 11.05 10.50
C LYS A 121 8.70 9.92 11.54
N ASN A 122 8.97 8.69 11.16
CA ASN A 122 8.87 7.52 12.07
C ASN A 122 10.16 7.15 12.82
N GLN A 123 11.25 7.93 12.72
CA GLN A 123 12.48 7.63 13.47
C GLN A 123 12.48 8.17 14.92
N SER A 124 11.50 8.99 15.31
CA SER A 124 11.49 9.58 16.66
C SER A 124 10.96 8.66 17.76
N GLY A 125 10.23 7.59 17.43
CA GLY A 125 9.59 6.69 18.42
C GLY A 125 10.43 5.48 18.82
N GLU A 126 11.36 5.02 18.00
CA GLU A 126 12.19 3.84 18.31
C GLU A 126 13.60 4.16 18.81
N ILE A 127 14.11 5.38 18.60
CA ILE A 127 15.46 5.78 19.05
C ILE A 127 15.52 5.97 20.59
N GLU A 128 14.41 6.24 21.25
CA GLU A 128 14.42 6.36 22.73
C GLU A 128 14.59 5.03 23.47
N LYS A 129 14.30 3.87 22.85
CA LYS A 129 14.46 2.56 23.49
C LYS A 129 15.91 2.05 23.50
N TYR A 130 16.78 2.55 22.62
CA TYR A 130 18.18 2.09 22.54
C TYR A 130 19.19 3.00 23.25
N LYS A 131 18.80 4.19 23.72
CA LYS A 131 19.71 5.08 24.46
C LYS A 131 19.92 4.74 25.94
N ASN A 132 19.19 3.77 26.48
CA ASN A 132 19.30 3.38 27.91
C ASN A 132 20.10 2.09 28.16
N SER A 133 20.79 1.53 27.18
CA SER A 133 21.77 0.45 27.41
C SER A 133 23.17 1.02 27.18
N GLY A 134 23.76 1.47 28.29
CA GLY A 134 25.09 2.01 28.26
C GLY A 134 26.13 0.99 27.86
N ASN A 135 26.94 1.33 26.85
CA ASN A 135 28.34 0.94 26.80
C ASN A 135 29.13 1.99 26.00
N GLN A 136 30.08 2.60 26.71
CA GLN A 136 31.09 3.49 26.17
C GLN A 136 32.02 2.72 25.25
N VAL A 137 32.23 3.20 24.04
CA VAL A 137 33.44 2.92 23.28
C VAL A 137 34.01 4.25 22.76
N ALA A 138 35.27 4.45 23.11
CA ALA A 138 36.06 5.67 22.92
C ALA A 138 36.49 5.88 21.47
N GLY A 139 36.58 7.18 21.10
CA GLY A 139 37.62 7.73 20.26
C GLY A 139 37.48 7.51 18.75
N PHE A 140 36.99 8.54 18.04
CA PHE A 140 37.54 8.93 16.74
C PHE A 140 37.40 10.45 16.57
N GLU A 141 38.51 11.11 16.25
CA GLU A 141 38.63 12.55 16.03
C GLU A 141 37.91 12.99 14.75
N LYS A 142 37.27 14.16 14.83
CA LYS A 142 36.68 14.88 13.68
C LYS A 142 37.79 15.42 12.82
N THR A 143 37.79 15.08 11.54
CA THR A 143 38.51 15.85 10.52
C THR A 143 37.49 16.64 9.69
N ASP A 144 37.73 17.95 9.58
CA ASP A 144 36.98 18.95 8.82
C ASP A 144 37.06 18.69 7.32
N PHE A 145 36.12 17.99 6.75
CA PHE A 145 35.80 18.03 5.31
C PHE A 145 34.44 17.37 5.12
N ASP A 146 33.37 18.15 5.01
CA ASP A 146 32.11 17.79 4.37
C ASP A 146 31.00 18.83 4.69
N PHE A 147 31.16 20.03 4.13
CA PHE A 147 30.18 21.10 4.36
C PHE A 147 29.55 21.64 3.06
N ILE A 148 29.45 20.87 1.98
CA ILE A 148 28.84 21.37 0.71
C ILE A 148 27.76 20.44 0.12
N ASP A 149 27.69 19.13 0.44
CA ASP A 149 26.73 18.22 -0.20
C ASP A 149 25.44 17.89 0.62
N GLY A 150 25.35 18.29 1.88
CA GLY A 150 24.26 17.89 2.79
C GLY A 150 22.91 18.56 2.53
N VAL A 151 22.84 19.68 1.79
CA VAL A 151 21.61 20.47 1.68
C VAL A 151 20.69 20.00 0.54
N GLN A 152 21.22 19.32 -0.47
CA GLN A 152 20.40 18.83 -1.60
C GLN A 152 19.88 17.40 -1.40
N GLN A 153 20.54 16.56 -0.59
CA GLN A 153 20.07 15.19 -0.30
C GLN A 153 18.89 15.19 0.66
N ASN A 154 18.89 16.02 1.72
CA ASN A 154 17.79 16.10 2.68
C ASN A 154 16.45 16.54 2.08
N LYS A 155 16.46 17.41 1.05
CA LYS A 155 15.23 17.89 0.40
C LYS A 155 14.58 16.86 -0.52
N LYS A 156 15.32 15.85 -0.99
CA LYS A 156 14.79 14.72 -1.77
C LYS A 156 14.16 13.61 -0.91
N GLU A 157 14.59 13.51 0.35
CA GLU A 157 14.05 12.52 1.29
C GLU A 157 12.72 12.97 1.90
N GLU A 158 12.54 14.28 2.13
CA GLU A 158 11.29 14.84 2.69
C GLU A 158 10.06 14.69 1.79
N ASP A 159 10.24 14.45 0.48
CA ASP A 159 9.14 14.29 -0.48
C ASP A 159 8.75 12.82 -0.72
N ARG A 160 9.40 11.84 -0.07
CA ARG A 160 9.05 10.43 -0.22
C ARG A 160 7.88 10.05 0.66
N LEU A 161 7.05 9.16 0.13
CA LEU A 161 5.89 8.58 0.77
C LEU A 161 6.10 7.07 0.96
N VAL A 162 5.61 6.55 2.07
CA VAL A 162 5.66 5.13 2.40
C VAL A 162 4.26 4.62 2.57
N LEU A 163 3.89 3.61 1.78
CA LEU A 163 2.68 2.82 1.94
C LEU A 163 3.05 1.44 2.48
N ILE A 164 2.42 1.02 3.56
CA ILE A 164 2.56 -0.32 4.13
C ILE A 164 1.20 -0.99 4.15
N VAL A 165 1.11 -2.19 3.60
CA VAL A 165 -0.04 -3.08 3.74
C VAL A 165 0.44 -4.36 4.41
N LYS A 166 -0.14 -4.65 5.57
CA LYS A 166 0.30 -5.74 6.45
C LYS A 166 -0.87 -6.56 6.95
N ASP A 167 -0.68 -7.87 7.05
CA ASP A 167 -1.56 -8.80 7.77
C ASP A 167 -0.80 -9.52 8.88
N ASN A 168 -1.52 -10.06 9.85
CA ASN A 168 -0.98 -10.91 10.91
C ASN A 168 -1.34 -12.40 10.71
N GLY A 169 -1.65 -12.81 9.48
CA GLY A 169 -2.03 -14.17 9.15
C GLY A 169 -0.85 -15.14 9.01
N LYS A 170 -1.02 -16.19 8.24
CA LYS A 170 -0.04 -17.28 8.06
C LYS A 170 1.25 -16.91 7.31
N GLY A 171 1.34 -15.70 6.81
CA GLY A 171 2.49 -15.19 6.07
C GLY A 171 2.53 -15.57 4.59
N PHE A 172 3.46 -14.97 3.87
CA PHE A 172 3.66 -15.19 2.44
C PHE A 172 4.39 -16.52 2.18
N PRO A 173 3.98 -17.34 1.19
CA PRO A 173 4.62 -18.61 0.91
C PRO A 173 6.09 -18.43 0.48
N LYS A 174 7.01 -19.10 1.17
CA LYS A 174 8.46 -19.01 0.89
C LYS A 174 8.86 -19.51 -0.51
N SER A 175 8.02 -20.32 -1.14
CA SER A 175 8.24 -20.87 -2.49
C SER A 175 7.83 -19.92 -3.61
N VAL A 176 7.18 -18.80 -3.29
CA VAL A 176 6.67 -17.83 -4.27
C VAL A 176 7.56 -16.60 -4.30
N ASP A 177 8.15 -16.34 -5.45
CA ASP A 177 8.76 -15.03 -5.73
C ASP A 177 7.67 -14.07 -6.22
N TYR A 178 7.35 -13.06 -5.42
CA TYR A 178 6.29 -12.09 -5.76
C TYR A 178 6.60 -11.26 -7.00
N ARG A 179 7.89 -11.13 -7.38
CA ARG A 179 8.33 -10.40 -8.58
C ARG A 179 8.26 -11.25 -9.84
N ASN A 180 8.33 -12.57 -9.68
CA ASN A 180 8.31 -13.52 -10.80
C ASN A 180 7.25 -14.60 -10.54
N THR A 181 5.98 -14.22 -10.59
CA THR A 181 4.83 -15.05 -10.25
C THR A 181 3.80 -15.07 -11.38
N ASP A 182 3.05 -16.17 -11.52
CA ASP A 182 1.90 -16.27 -12.42
C ASP A 182 0.65 -15.56 -11.88
N SER A 183 0.69 -15.04 -10.66
CA SER A 183 -0.41 -14.30 -10.05
C SER A 183 -0.59 -12.94 -10.75
N LEU A 184 -1.67 -12.77 -11.49
CA LEU A 184 -2.00 -11.52 -12.18
C LEU A 184 -2.03 -10.32 -11.22
N GLY A 185 -2.54 -10.50 -10.00
CA GLY A 185 -2.61 -9.44 -8.98
C GLY A 185 -1.23 -8.93 -8.57
N LEU A 186 -0.28 -9.84 -8.31
CA LEU A 186 1.09 -9.45 -7.93
C LEU A 186 1.88 -8.89 -9.12
N GLN A 187 1.68 -9.42 -10.34
CA GLN A 187 2.24 -8.81 -11.56
C GLN A 187 1.77 -7.38 -11.73
N LEU A 188 0.47 -7.13 -11.48
CA LEU A 188 -0.10 -5.79 -11.56
C LEU A 188 0.47 -4.87 -10.47
N VAL A 189 0.64 -5.37 -9.24
CA VAL A 189 1.29 -4.61 -8.15
C VAL A 189 2.69 -4.16 -8.55
N THR A 190 3.54 -5.08 -9.04
CA THR A 190 4.92 -4.73 -9.45
C THR A 190 4.92 -3.73 -10.60
N ALA A 191 4.11 -3.93 -11.62
CA ALA A 191 4.01 -3.01 -12.77
C ALA A 191 3.54 -1.60 -12.36
N LEU A 192 2.58 -1.50 -11.44
CA LEU A 192 2.08 -0.22 -10.97
C LEU A 192 3.06 0.49 -10.02
N VAL A 193 3.82 -0.26 -9.21
CA VAL A 193 4.91 0.31 -8.42
C VAL A 193 5.98 0.90 -9.33
N ASP A 194 6.35 0.20 -10.40
CA ASP A 194 7.29 0.72 -11.41
C ASP A 194 6.72 1.96 -12.11
N GLN A 195 5.43 1.99 -12.43
CA GLN A 195 4.76 3.14 -13.06
C GLN A 195 4.87 4.41 -12.20
N ILE A 196 4.79 4.30 -10.88
CA ILE A 196 4.94 5.44 -9.96
C ILE A 196 6.41 5.68 -9.54
N ASN A 197 7.37 5.04 -10.21
CA ASN A 197 8.80 5.08 -9.88
C ASN A 197 9.06 4.71 -8.41
N GLY A 198 8.30 3.76 -7.88
CA GLY A 198 8.41 3.29 -6.51
C GLY A 198 9.36 2.10 -6.35
N ASN A 199 9.64 1.77 -5.11
CA ASN A 199 10.30 0.52 -4.72
C ASN A 199 9.39 -0.29 -3.81
N ILE A 200 9.32 -1.60 -4.00
CA ILE A 200 8.52 -2.51 -3.20
C ILE A 200 9.41 -3.53 -2.47
N GLU A 201 9.14 -3.72 -1.20
CA GLU A 201 9.80 -4.66 -0.31
C GLU A 201 8.76 -5.58 0.31
N LEU A 202 9.09 -6.88 0.41
CA LEU A 202 8.28 -7.88 1.08
C LEU A 202 9.01 -8.35 2.34
N SER A 203 8.37 -8.21 3.49
CA SER A 203 8.80 -8.80 4.75
C SER A 203 7.87 -9.96 5.11
N THR A 204 8.47 -11.09 5.46
CA THR A 204 7.75 -12.31 5.86
C THR A 204 8.15 -12.68 7.28
N GLY A 205 7.15 -12.80 8.15
CA GLY A 205 7.32 -13.16 9.56
C GLY A 205 6.01 -13.78 10.07
N PRO A 206 5.52 -13.37 11.24
CA PRO A 206 4.15 -13.67 11.64
C PRO A 206 3.20 -12.78 10.82
N GLY A 207 2.86 -13.21 9.58
CA GLY A 207 2.08 -12.46 8.62
C GLY A 207 2.88 -11.99 7.40
N THR A 208 2.25 -11.20 6.56
CA THR A 208 2.85 -10.62 5.35
C THR A 208 2.87 -9.10 5.46
N GLU A 209 3.96 -8.47 5.06
CA GLU A 209 4.07 -7.02 4.98
C GLU A 209 4.67 -6.62 3.64
N PHE A 210 3.93 -5.84 2.87
CA PHE A 210 4.43 -5.13 1.69
C PHE A 210 4.64 -3.67 2.04
N LYS A 211 5.88 -3.19 1.84
CA LYS A 211 6.27 -1.79 2.00
C LYS A 211 6.62 -1.21 0.65
N ILE A 212 5.98 -0.11 0.29
CA ILE A 212 6.18 0.60 -0.98
C ILE A 212 6.64 2.01 -0.68
N ILE A 213 7.78 2.38 -1.23
CA ILE A 213 8.37 3.71 -1.10
C ILE A 213 8.32 4.37 -2.47
N PHE A 214 7.75 5.57 -2.54
CA PHE A 214 7.55 6.28 -3.81
C PHE A 214 7.57 7.80 -3.59
N GLN A 215 7.54 8.55 -4.69
CA GLN A 215 7.35 10.00 -4.69
C GLN A 215 6.10 10.33 -5.50
N GLU A 216 5.38 11.39 -5.09
CA GLU A 216 4.26 11.85 -5.88
C GLU A 216 4.73 12.30 -7.28
N LEU A 217 4.01 11.86 -8.31
CA LEU A 217 4.26 12.27 -9.69
C LEU A 217 3.81 13.74 -9.87
N LYS A 218 4.75 14.66 -9.79
CA LYS A 218 4.48 16.10 -10.00
C LYS A 218 4.56 16.42 -11.50
N TYR A 219 3.44 16.74 -12.13
CA TYR A 219 3.45 17.29 -13.48
C TYR A 219 4.00 18.71 -13.48
N LYS A 220 5.08 18.93 -14.22
CA LYS A 220 5.46 20.30 -14.59
C LYS A 220 4.36 20.85 -15.51
N LYS A 221 3.54 21.83 -15.05
CA LYS A 221 2.70 22.59 -15.95
C LYS A 221 3.59 23.09 -17.09
N LYS A 222 3.33 22.62 -18.32
CA LYS A 222 3.86 23.31 -19.51
C LYS A 222 3.24 24.68 -19.52
N VAL A 223 4.07 25.71 -19.30
CA VAL A 223 3.73 27.12 -19.45
C VAL A 223 3.57 27.42 -20.94
#